data_ae7de1a84e5de43c74fa0d058a540c66
#
_entry.id   ae7de1a84e5de43c74fa0d058a540c66
#
_cell.length_a   1.000
_cell.length_b   1.000
_cell.length_c   1.000
_cell.angle_alpha   90.00
_cell.angle_beta   90.00
_cell.angle_gamma   90.00
#
_symmetry.space_group_name_H-M   'P 1'
#
loop_
_entity.id
_entity.type
_entity.pdbx_description
1 polymer ?
#
loop_
_entity_poly.entity_id
_entity_poly.type
_entity_poly.pdbx_seq_one_letter_code
_entity_poly.pdbx_strand_id
1 'polypeptide(L)'
;MLLGLAYRMLGSTGDAEDVVQDAYLRWREVDRSAVREPRRYLSRTVTRLALDRLRERRARERYVGPWLPEPVATAAWPLDPLETVEQRDSVSTATLYLMERLDPVERAVFVLRSAFDLPYREIADILGRTPEHCRQLHRRAAARLAGDRRFAPSRREHAVLLERFLVAAREGDLATLRSLLHDDVVAWSDGGGRARAARNPVRGGDRVARFFAGIHTRHRPGYELVELNGAPGAVIALNGPQALTFSVAGDHISAVFLVVNPEKLAGLGLLPSAT
;
A
#
# COMPACT_ATOMS: atom_id res chain seq x y z
N MET A 1 6.62 0.04 15.60
CA MET A 1 7.76 0.64 14.84
C MET A 1 8.43 -0.34 13.87
N LEU A 2 9.07 -1.44 14.32
CA LEU A 2 9.84 -2.33 13.42
C LEU A 2 8.97 -3.02 12.36
N LEU A 3 7.80 -3.53 12.74
CA LEU A 3 6.85 -4.12 11.81
C LEU A 3 6.34 -3.09 10.78
N GLY A 4 6.06 -1.86 11.25
CA GLY A 4 5.68 -0.75 10.36
C GLY A 4 6.76 -0.34 9.37
N LEU A 5 8.02 -0.41 9.79
CA LEU A 5 9.17 -0.19 8.91
C LEU A 5 9.27 -1.29 7.85
N ALA A 6 9.21 -2.56 8.28
CA ALA A 6 9.28 -3.70 7.37
C ALA A 6 8.13 -3.70 6.35
N TYR A 7 6.89 -3.44 6.81
CA TYR A 7 5.73 -3.37 5.94
C TYR A 7 5.82 -2.25 4.89
N ARG A 8 6.25 -1.03 5.28
CA ARG A 8 6.48 0.07 4.32
C ARG A 8 7.56 -0.27 3.30
N MET A 9 8.56 -1.05 3.73
CA MET A 9 9.62 -1.54 2.85
C MET A 9 9.15 -2.63 1.89
N LEU A 10 8.25 -3.53 2.32
CA LEU A 10 7.94 -4.77 1.60
C LEU A 10 6.55 -4.78 0.96
N GLY A 11 5.59 -4.02 1.54
CA GLY A 11 4.19 -4.00 1.09
C GLY A 11 3.44 -5.33 1.32
N SER A 12 4.02 -6.23 2.11
CA SER A 12 3.47 -7.54 2.49
C SER A 12 3.57 -7.69 4.00
N THR A 13 2.48 -8.07 4.66
CA THR A 13 2.43 -8.28 6.10
C THR A 13 3.22 -9.52 6.51
N GLY A 14 3.05 -10.62 5.77
CA GLY A 14 3.79 -11.85 6.02
C GLY A 14 5.30 -11.67 5.89
N ASP A 15 5.78 -11.06 4.80
CA ASP A 15 7.20 -10.75 4.63
C ASP A 15 7.72 -9.80 5.72
N ALA A 16 6.88 -8.87 6.18
CA ALA A 16 7.24 -7.94 7.25
C ALA A 16 7.38 -8.65 8.61
N GLU A 17 6.48 -9.56 8.92
CA GLU A 17 6.54 -10.40 10.12
C GLU A 17 7.78 -11.29 10.11
N ASP A 18 8.07 -11.97 9.00
CA ASP A 18 9.27 -12.78 8.81
C ASP A 18 10.54 -11.97 9.08
N VAL A 19 10.65 -10.78 8.49
CA VAL A 19 11.81 -9.89 8.68
C VAL A 19 11.97 -9.46 10.13
N VAL A 20 10.86 -9.15 10.81
CA VAL A 20 10.90 -8.78 12.23
C VAL A 20 11.29 -9.99 13.11
N GLN A 21 10.79 -11.18 12.77
CA GLN A 21 11.16 -12.41 13.46
C GLN A 21 12.67 -12.73 13.28
N ASP A 22 13.19 -12.62 12.06
CA ASP A 22 14.61 -12.80 11.78
C ASP A 22 15.49 -11.78 12.53
N ALA A 23 15.03 -10.52 12.59
CA ALA A 23 15.70 -9.48 13.36
C ALA A 23 15.71 -9.80 14.87
N TYR A 24 14.61 -10.35 15.41
CA TYR A 24 14.53 -10.79 16.79
C TYR A 24 15.46 -11.96 17.08
N LEU A 25 15.55 -12.95 16.20
CA LEU A 25 16.48 -14.08 16.36
C LEU A 25 17.92 -13.60 16.42
N ARG A 26 18.33 -12.70 15.52
CA ARG A 26 19.67 -12.08 15.55
C ARG A 26 19.91 -11.28 16.82
N TRP A 27 18.89 -10.56 17.32
CA TRP A 27 18.98 -9.80 18.57
C TRP A 27 19.23 -10.70 19.80
N ARG A 28 18.71 -11.92 19.79
CA ARG A 28 18.94 -12.89 20.88
C ARG A 28 20.39 -13.34 20.98
N GLU A 29 21.12 -13.36 19.87
CA GLU A 29 22.51 -13.80 19.78
C GLU A 29 23.51 -12.67 20.09
N VAL A 30 23.05 -11.43 20.20
CA VAL A 30 23.90 -10.26 20.43
C VAL A 30 24.14 -10.06 21.93
N ASP A 31 25.37 -9.76 22.29
CA ASP A 31 25.68 -9.22 23.63
C ASP A 31 25.02 -7.85 23.80
N ARG A 32 23.91 -7.83 24.53
CA ARG A 32 23.10 -6.62 24.74
C ARG A 32 23.85 -5.53 25.50
N SER A 33 24.85 -5.89 26.30
CA SER A 33 25.68 -4.93 27.03
C SER A 33 26.57 -4.10 26.08
N ALA A 34 26.89 -4.64 24.92
CA ALA A 34 27.69 -3.97 23.89
C ALA A 34 26.85 -3.03 23.00
N VAL A 35 25.51 -3.12 23.05
CA VAL A 35 24.62 -2.30 22.21
C VAL A 35 24.13 -1.08 22.97
N ARG A 36 24.70 0.10 22.68
CA ARG A 36 24.30 1.38 23.31
C ARG A 36 22.90 1.84 22.95
N GLU A 37 22.46 1.60 21.70
CA GLU A 37 21.19 2.10 21.15
C GLU A 37 20.37 0.95 20.51
N PRO A 38 19.60 0.17 21.30
CA PRO A 38 18.85 -0.98 20.81
C PRO A 38 17.89 -0.67 19.66
N ARG A 39 17.17 0.46 19.72
CA ARG A 39 16.24 0.89 18.65
C ARG A 39 16.97 1.06 17.33
N ARG A 40 18.11 1.73 17.33
CA ARG A 40 18.94 1.96 16.13
C ARG A 40 19.49 0.66 15.56
N TYR A 41 20.00 -0.21 16.43
CA TYR A 41 20.48 -1.53 16.03
C TYR A 41 19.38 -2.35 15.33
N LEU A 42 18.18 -2.43 15.94
CA LEU A 42 17.05 -3.18 15.40
C LEU A 42 16.52 -2.56 14.10
N SER A 43 16.38 -1.23 14.02
CA SER A 43 15.98 -0.54 12.79
C SER A 43 16.95 -0.81 11.64
N ARG A 44 18.27 -0.80 11.93
CA ARG A 44 19.31 -1.16 10.96
C ARG A 44 19.19 -2.61 10.50
N THR A 45 18.97 -3.54 11.43
CA THR A 45 18.82 -4.97 11.14
C THR A 45 17.61 -5.23 10.27
N VAL A 46 16.43 -4.70 10.64
CA VAL A 46 15.19 -4.81 9.87
C VAL A 46 15.34 -4.19 8.47
N THR A 47 15.93 -3.00 8.38
CA THR A 47 16.14 -2.35 7.07
C THR A 47 17.01 -3.20 6.14
N ARG A 48 18.09 -3.79 6.66
CA ARG A 48 18.99 -4.63 5.85
C ARG A 48 18.30 -5.91 5.41
N LEU A 49 17.59 -6.59 6.31
CA LEU A 49 16.82 -7.78 5.98
C LEU A 49 15.75 -7.48 4.93
N ALA A 50 15.02 -6.36 5.08
CA ALA A 50 14.03 -5.94 4.11
C ALA A 50 14.65 -5.61 2.73
N LEU A 51 15.83 -4.98 2.70
CA LEU A 51 16.57 -4.74 1.46
C LEU A 51 16.98 -6.04 0.77
N ASP A 52 17.46 -7.02 1.52
CA ASP A 52 17.86 -8.32 0.98
C ASP A 52 16.64 -9.06 0.41
N ARG A 53 15.50 -9.05 1.13
CA ARG A 53 14.25 -9.62 0.65
C ARG A 53 13.76 -8.94 -0.65
N LEU A 54 13.84 -7.61 -0.75
CA LEU A 54 13.46 -6.88 -1.98
C LEU A 54 14.36 -7.25 -3.17
N ARG A 55 15.66 -7.44 -2.94
CA ARG A 55 16.60 -7.86 -4.00
C ARG A 55 16.30 -9.28 -4.48
N GLU A 56 16.06 -10.20 -3.56
CA GLU A 56 15.69 -11.58 -3.86
C GLU A 56 14.38 -11.65 -4.65
N ARG A 57 13.38 -10.86 -4.24
CA ARG A 57 12.09 -10.79 -4.91
C ARG A 57 12.25 -10.33 -6.35
N ARG A 58 12.97 -9.26 -6.62
CA ARG A 58 13.25 -8.79 -7.99
C ARG A 58 13.97 -9.83 -8.86
N ALA A 59 14.79 -10.69 -8.27
CA ALA A 59 15.49 -11.75 -8.98
C ALA A 59 14.60 -12.95 -9.35
N ARG A 60 13.50 -13.19 -8.63
CA ARG A 60 12.67 -14.40 -8.77
C ARG A 60 11.35 -14.20 -9.51
N GLU A 61 10.87 -12.95 -9.71
CA GLU A 61 9.45 -12.74 -10.03
C GLU A 61 9.05 -12.79 -11.49
N ARG A 62 8.14 -13.77 -11.76
CA ARG A 62 7.05 -13.65 -12.73
C ARG A 62 5.72 -13.57 -11.97
N TYR A 63 5.42 -12.41 -11.36
CA TYR A 63 4.09 -12.21 -10.77
C TYR A 63 3.02 -12.12 -11.86
N VAL A 64 1.88 -12.77 -11.66
CA VAL A 64 0.81 -12.80 -12.68
C VAL A 64 -0.09 -11.58 -12.50
N GLY A 65 0.00 -10.63 -13.43
CA GLY A 65 -0.75 -9.38 -13.40
C GLY A 65 -0.09 -8.28 -12.56
N PRO A 66 -0.80 -7.17 -12.31
CA PRO A 66 -0.32 -6.09 -11.46
C PRO A 66 -0.16 -6.57 -10.02
N TRP A 67 0.99 -6.31 -9.42
CA TRP A 67 1.17 -6.52 -8.00
C TRP A 67 0.70 -5.29 -7.23
N LEU A 68 -0.16 -5.48 -6.24
CA LEU A 68 -0.58 -4.45 -5.30
C LEU A 68 -0.12 -4.82 -3.87
N PRO A 69 0.13 -3.82 -3.00
CA PRO A 69 0.41 -4.07 -1.58
C PRO A 69 -0.74 -4.85 -0.92
N GLU A 70 -0.42 -5.63 0.11
CA GLU A 70 -1.43 -6.26 0.95
C GLU A 70 -2.25 -5.18 1.67
N PRO A 71 -3.58 -5.21 1.58
CA PRO A 71 -4.41 -4.28 2.31
C PRO A 71 -4.43 -4.64 3.78
N VAL A 72 -4.29 -3.63 4.65
CA VAL A 72 -4.35 -3.79 6.10
C VAL A 72 -5.44 -2.89 6.67
N ALA A 73 -6.37 -3.47 7.42
CA ALA A 73 -7.37 -2.70 8.13
C ALA A 73 -6.71 -1.84 9.21
N THR A 74 -6.91 -0.51 9.14
CA THR A 74 -6.22 0.43 10.05
C THR A 74 -6.60 0.20 11.52
N ALA A 75 -7.84 -0.22 11.78
CA ALA A 75 -8.31 -0.53 13.15
C ALA A 75 -7.63 -1.77 13.74
N ALA A 76 -7.24 -2.74 12.90
CA ALA A 76 -6.54 -3.95 13.30
C ALA A 76 -5.00 -3.79 13.16
N TRP A 77 -4.53 -2.57 12.92
CA TRP A 77 -3.14 -2.29 12.62
C TRP A 77 -2.24 -2.57 13.84
N PRO A 78 -1.40 -3.60 13.80
CA PRO A 78 -0.47 -3.92 14.89
C PRO A 78 0.75 -2.97 14.89
N LEU A 79 0.67 -1.93 14.10
CA LEU A 79 1.74 -0.98 13.84
C LEU A 79 1.49 0.28 14.67
N ASP A 80 2.54 1.06 14.92
CA ASP A 80 2.45 2.31 15.68
C ASP A 80 1.30 3.19 15.18
N PRO A 81 0.62 3.94 16.09
CA PRO A 81 -0.45 4.84 15.69
C PRO A 81 -0.06 5.73 14.52
N LEU A 82 -0.94 5.84 13.54
CA LEU A 82 -0.75 6.76 12.41
C LEU A 82 -1.21 8.15 12.85
N GLU A 83 -0.35 8.86 13.59
CA GLU A 83 -0.70 10.14 14.23
C GLU A 83 -0.67 11.30 13.23
N THR A 84 0.23 11.25 12.25
CA THR A 84 0.40 12.33 11.26
C THR A 84 -0.14 11.96 9.86
N VAL A 85 -0.40 12.99 9.06
CA VAL A 85 -0.83 12.82 7.66
C VAL A 85 0.26 12.12 6.86
N GLU A 86 1.52 12.46 7.09
CA GLU A 86 2.68 11.87 6.41
C GLU A 86 2.82 10.37 6.72
N GLN A 87 2.55 9.98 7.98
CA GLN A 87 2.58 8.57 8.37
C GLN A 87 1.48 7.77 7.69
N ARG A 88 0.26 8.32 7.62
CA ARG A 88 -0.88 7.72 6.91
C ARG A 88 -0.61 7.61 5.41
N ASP A 89 -0.11 8.69 4.81
CA ASP A 89 0.28 8.74 3.41
C ASP A 89 1.34 7.69 3.05
N SER A 90 2.30 7.47 3.96
CA SER A 90 3.40 6.53 3.74
C SER A 90 2.97 5.06 3.68
N VAL A 91 1.77 4.74 4.18
CA VAL A 91 1.18 3.38 4.13
C VAL A 91 0.01 3.26 3.15
N SER A 92 -0.44 4.37 2.55
CA SER A 92 -1.52 4.32 1.56
C SER A 92 -1.19 3.35 0.42
N THR A 93 -2.18 2.63 -0.07
CA THR A 93 -2.02 1.68 -1.18
C THR A 93 -1.34 2.33 -2.38
N ALA A 94 -1.70 3.57 -2.68
CA ALA A 94 -1.10 4.34 -3.77
C ALA A 94 0.40 4.58 -3.55
N THR A 95 0.79 5.06 -2.36
CA THR A 95 2.20 5.31 -2.05
C THR A 95 3.00 4.02 -2.05
N LEU A 96 2.49 2.95 -1.43
CA LEU A 96 3.15 1.64 -1.43
C LEU A 96 3.31 1.09 -2.86
N TYR A 97 2.27 1.22 -3.70
CA TYR A 97 2.33 0.81 -5.10
C TYR A 97 3.36 1.60 -5.91
N LEU A 98 3.42 2.92 -5.71
CA LEU A 98 4.41 3.77 -6.38
C LEU A 98 5.83 3.45 -5.91
N MET A 99 6.02 3.12 -4.63
CA MET A 99 7.32 2.72 -4.09
C MET A 99 7.88 1.43 -4.71
N GLU A 100 7.04 0.56 -5.31
CA GLU A 100 7.54 -0.61 -6.07
C GLU A 100 8.39 -0.22 -7.29
N ARG A 101 8.23 1.01 -7.79
CA ARG A 101 9.03 1.54 -8.92
C ARG A 101 10.37 2.11 -8.48
N LEU A 102 10.58 2.29 -7.19
CA LEU A 102 11.85 2.80 -6.65
C LEU A 102 12.88 1.68 -6.59
N ASP A 103 14.16 2.04 -6.70
CA ASP A 103 15.24 1.13 -6.32
C ASP A 103 15.13 0.79 -4.82
N PRO A 104 15.48 -0.43 -4.38
CA PRO A 104 15.39 -0.82 -2.96
C PRO A 104 16.04 0.17 -2.00
N VAL A 105 17.20 0.74 -2.38
CA VAL A 105 17.90 1.73 -1.53
C VAL A 105 17.17 3.07 -1.53
N GLU A 106 16.64 3.52 -2.67
CA GLU A 106 15.80 4.73 -2.75
C GLU A 106 14.55 4.58 -1.87
N ARG A 107 13.90 3.41 -1.93
CA ARG A 107 12.73 3.10 -1.08
C ARG A 107 13.10 3.14 0.40
N ALA A 108 14.22 2.52 0.80
CA ALA A 108 14.68 2.55 2.18
C ALA A 108 14.92 3.97 2.69
N VAL A 109 15.64 4.80 1.91
CA VAL A 109 15.90 6.20 2.28
C VAL A 109 14.61 6.98 2.40
N PHE A 110 13.67 6.80 1.46
CA PHE A 110 12.38 7.48 1.49
C PHE A 110 11.57 7.09 2.73
N VAL A 111 11.43 5.80 3.02
CA VAL A 111 10.69 5.30 4.18
C VAL A 111 11.31 5.80 5.49
N LEU A 112 12.62 5.63 5.66
CA LEU A 112 13.32 6.04 6.89
C LEU A 112 13.21 7.56 7.14
N ARG A 113 13.25 8.38 6.07
CA ARG A 113 13.14 9.83 6.21
C ARG A 113 11.69 10.30 6.36
N SER A 114 10.79 9.86 5.49
CA SER A 114 9.42 10.42 5.41
C SER A 114 8.46 9.83 6.45
N ALA A 115 8.63 8.55 6.81
CA ALA A 115 7.72 7.87 7.75
C ALA A 115 8.27 7.85 9.19
N PHE A 116 9.59 7.88 9.36
CA PHE A 116 10.25 7.77 10.68
C PHE A 116 11.08 8.99 11.06
N ASP A 117 11.13 10.00 10.18
CA ASP A 117 11.84 11.28 10.39
C ASP A 117 13.31 11.14 10.82
N LEU A 118 13.96 10.04 10.41
CA LEU A 118 15.37 9.82 10.77
C LEU A 118 16.28 10.86 10.09
N PRO A 119 17.27 11.40 10.81
CA PRO A 119 18.23 12.32 10.21
C PRO A 119 19.10 11.58 9.19
N TYR A 120 19.52 12.29 8.11
CA TYR A 120 20.31 11.67 7.03
C TYR A 120 21.62 11.05 7.49
N ARG A 121 22.21 11.49 8.59
CA ARG A 121 23.39 10.86 9.19
C ARG A 121 23.09 9.44 9.66
N GLU A 122 21.98 9.28 10.34
CA GLU A 122 21.54 7.95 10.84
C GLU A 122 21.16 7.04 9.68
N ILE A 123 20.45 7.54 8.67
CA ILE A 123 20.12 6.80 7.45
C ILE A 123 21.41 6.34 6.74
N ALA A 124 22.40 7.21 6.66
CA ALA A 124 23.68 6.92 6.05
C ALA A 124 24.42 5.78 6.77
N ASP A 125 24.42 5.81 8.11
CA ASP A 125 25.00 4.73 8.94
C ASP A 125 24.25 3.40 8.77
N ILE A 126 22.92 3.44 8.68
CA ILE A 126 22.08 2.25 8.45
C ILE A 126 22.43 1.59 7.12
N LEU A 127 22.56 2.42 6.06
CA LEU A 127 22.69 1.94 4.69
C LEU A 127 24.15 1.82 4.20
N GLY A 128 25.14 2.24 5.01
CA GLY A 128 26.53 2.27 4.60
C GLY A 128 26.80 3.26 3.45
N ARG A 129 26.23 4.47 3.53
CA ARG A 129 26.30 5.53 2.53
C ARG A 129 26.77 6.84 3.17
N THR A 130 26.90 7.90 2.36
CA THR A 130 27.11 9.26 2.89
C THR A 130 25.77 9.98 3.10
N PRO A 131 25.69 10.95 4.03
CA PRO A 131 24.49 11.76 4.23
C PRO A 131 24.06 12.52 2.97
N GLU A 132 25.03 13.01 2.18
CA GLU A 132 24.82 13.71 0.92
C GLU A 132 24.14 12.79 -0.10
N HIS A 133 24.63 11.57 -0.23
CA HIS A 133 24.02 10.57 -1.12
C HIS A 133 22.60 10.23 -0.67
N CYS A 134 22.36 10.07 0.64
CA CYS A 134 21.00 9.83 1.16
C CYS A 134 20.05 10.99 0.85
N ARG A 135 20.50 12.28 0.95
CA ARG A 135 19.68 13.42 0.54
C ARG A 135 19.34 13.39 -0.94
N GLN A 136 20.29 13.03 -1.80
CA GLN A 136 20.05 12.91 -3.25
C GLN A 136 19.05 11.78 -3.58
N LEU A 137 19.21 10.61 -2.94
CA LEU A 137 18.28 9.48 -3.09
C LEU A 137 16.87 9.86 -2.64
N HIS A 138 16.73 10.49 -1.47
CA HIS A 138 15.46 10.97 -0.96
C HIS A 138 14.77 11.95 -1.92
N ARG A 139 15.52 12.96 -2.41
CA ARG A 139 14.97 13.94 -3.37
C ARG A 139 14.50 13.29 -4.67
N ARG A 140 15.27 12.32 -5.21
CA ARG A 140 14.86 11.58 -6.42
C ARG A 140 13.62 10.73 -6.16
N ALA A 141 13.57 10.01 -5.05
CA ALA A 141 12.41 9.20 -4.66
C ALA A 141 11.17 10.08 -4.47
N ALA A 142 11.29 11.18 -3.71
CA ALA A 142 10.19 12.13 -3.51
C ALA A 142 9.68 12.73 -4.84
N ALA A 143 10.56 13.11 -5.77
CA ALA A 143 10.18 13.62 -7.07
C ALA A 143 9.41 12.58 -7.91
N ARG A 144 9.83 11.30 -7.87
CA ARG A 144 9.12 10.21 -8.56
C ARG A 144 7.74 9.92 -7.97
N LEU A 145 7.59 10.07 -6.65
CA LEU A 145 6.35 9.85 -5.94
C LEU A 145 5.40 11.06 -5.98
N ALA A 146 5.93 12.29 -6.18
CA ALA A 146 5.14 13.53 -6.19
C ALA A 146 4.29 13.70 -7.46
N GLY A 147 4.54 12.93 -8.53
CA GLY A 147 3.85 13.09 -9.81
C GLY A 147 2.33 12.89 -9.76
N ASP A 148 1.83 12.20 -8.73
CA ASP A 148 0.40 11.89 -8.58
C ASP A 148 -0.26 12.58 -7.36
N ARG A 149 0.50 13.41 -6.61
CA ARG A 149 0.00 14.07 -5.38
C ARG A 149 -0.53 15.47 -5.67
N ARG A 150 -1.69 15.57 -6.32
CA ARG A 150 -2.42 16.83 -6.43
C ARG A 150 -3.60 16.79 -5.46
N PHE A 151 -3.57 17.64 -4.42
CA PHE A 151 -4.66 17.90 -3.48
C PHE A 151 -5.42 16.64 -3.01
N ALA A 152 -4.98 16.04 -1.92
CA ALA A 152 -5.75 14.99 -1.26
C ALA A 152 -7.03 15.61 -0.64
N PRO A 153 -8.22 15.09 -0.95
CA PRO A 153 -9.45 15.53 -0.31
C PRO A 153 -9.42 15.17 1.18
N SER A 154 -10.27 15.82 1.95
CA SER A 154 -10.46 15.39 3.34
C SER A 154 -10.94 13.93 3.39
N ARG A 155 -10.66 13.25 4.51
CA ARG A 155 -11.10 11.85 4.69
C ARG A 155 -12.61 11.67 4.49
N ARG A 156 -13.41 12.66 4.89
CA ARG A 156 -14.86 12.64 4.73
C ARG A 156 -15.27 12.72 3.24
N GLU A 157 -14.66 13.61 2.48
CA GLU A 157 -14.90 13.73 1.04
C GLU A 157 -14.48 12.45 0.32
N HIS A 158 -13.33 11.87 0.68
CA HIS A 158 -12.87 10.60 0.14
C HIS A 158 -13.87 9.45 0.42
N ALA A 159 -14.38 9.35 1.66
CA ALA A 159 -15.37 8.34 2.02
C ALA A 159 -16.68 8.50 1.26
N VAL A 160 -17.16 9.74 1.08
CA VAL A 160 -18.36 10.04 0.28
C VAL A 160 -18.17 9.65 -1.19
N LEU A 161 -17.02 9.95 -1.78
CA LEU A 161 -16.69 9.54 -3.15
C LEU A 161 -16.68 8.01 -3.28
N LEU A 162 -16.10 7.29 -2.30
CA LEU A 162 -16.06 5.85 -2.30
C LEU A 162 -17.47 5.24 -2.25
N GLU A 163 -18.32 5.73 -1.36
CA GLU A 163 -19.69 5.24 -1.24
C GLU A 163 -20.50 5.48 -2.52
N ARG A 164 -20.43 6.70 -3.08
CA ARG A 164 -21.09 7.03 -4.34
C ARG A 164 -20.63 6.14 -5.49
N PHE A 165 -19.33 5.85 -5.55
CA PHE A 165 -18.77 4.95 -6.57
C PHE A 165 -19.31 3.53 -6.42
N LEU A 166 -19.35 2.98 -5.20
CA LEU A 166 -19.84 1.62 -4.93
C LEU A 166 -21.34 1.49 -5.25
N VAL A 167 -22.14 2.46 -4.86
CA VAL A 167 -23.57 2.50 -5.19
C VAL A 167 -23.78 2.54 -6.70
N ALA A 168 -23.13 3.47 -7.41
CA ALA A 168 -23.25 3.59 -8.86
C ALA A 168 -22.76 2.32 -9.60
N ALA A 169 -21.68 1.70 -9.12
CA ALA A 169 -21.19 0.43 -9.68
C ALA A 169 -22.19 -0.71 -9.51
N ARG A 170 -22.82 -0.81 -8.34
CA ARG A 170 -23.83 -1.82 -8.04
C ARG A 170 -25.13 -1.65 -8.82
N GLU A 171 -25.52 -0.40 -9.08
CA GLU A 171 -26.69 -0.05 -9.87
C GLU A 171 -26.43 -0.08 -11.39
N GLY A 172 -25.17 -0.08 -11.80
CA GLY A 172 -24.78 -0.01 -13.21
C GLY A 172 -24.92 1.39 -13.80
N ASP A 173 -24.95 2.41 -12.95
CA ASP A 173 -25.05 3.83 -13.38
C ASP A 173 -23.71 4.32 -13.96
N LEU A 174 -23.57 4.10 -15.28
CA LEU A 174 -22.37 4.49 -16.00
C LEU A 174 -22.17 6.01 -16.01
N ALA A 175 -23.25 6.80 -16.02
CA ALA A 175 -23.17 8.26 -16.05
C ALA A 175 -22.56 8.79 -14.74
N THR A 176 -23.10 8.33 -13.61
CA THR A 176 -22.55 8.68 -12.28
C THR A 176 -21.13 8.16 -12.13
N LEU A 177 -20.84 6.90 -12.47
CA LEU A 177 -19.47 6.38 -12.42
C LEU A 177 -18.51 7.27 -13.21
N ARG A 178 -18.90 7.64 -14.44
CA ARG A 178 -18.06 8.46 -15.31
C ARG A 178 -17.80 9.85 -14.73
N SER A 179 -18.81 10.47 -14.08
CA SER A 179 -18.68 11.78 -13.45
C SER A 179 -17.78 11.78 -12.21
N LEU A 180 -17.61 10.63 -11.54
CA LEU A 180 -16.72 10.47 -10.38
C LEU A 180 -15.26 10.21 -10.76
N LEU A 181 -15.02 9.77 -12.01
CA LEU A 181 -13.70 9.32 -12.46
C LEU A 181 -13.00 10.44 -13.27
N HIS A 182 -11.71 10.63 -12.98
CA HIS A 182 -10.84 11.45 -13.81
C HIS A 182 -10.72 10.85 -15.23
N ASP A 183 -10.51 11.68 -16.26
CA ASP A 183 -10.37 11.21 -17.65
C ASP A 183 -9.26 10.17 -17.81
N ASP A 184 -8.11 10.42 -17.16
CA ASP A 184 -6.92 9.57 -17.20
C ASP A 184 -6.88 8.53 -16.08
N VAL A 185 -8.00 8.24 -15.41
CA VAL A 185 -8.06 7.25 -14.33
C VAL A 185 -7.51 5.91 -14.77
N VAL A 186 -6.79 5.27 -13.85
CA VAL A 186 -6.28 3.90 -14.05
C VAL A 186 -6.78 3.01 -12.93
N ALA A 187 -7.30 1.85 -13.27
CA ALA A 187 -7.65 0.80 -12.32
C ALA A 187 -6.69 -0.38 -12.43
N TRP A 188 -6.15 -0.79 -11.31
CA TRP A 188 -5.33 -2.00 -11.15
C TRP A 188 -6.11 -3.06 -10.39
N SER A 189 -5.95 -4.31 -10.82
CA SER A 189 -6.60 -5.46 -10.18
C SER A 189 -5.57 -6.55 -9.94
N ASP A 190 -5.37 -6.92 -8.68
CA ASP A 190 -4.39 -7.92 -8.27
C ASP A 190 -5.07 -9.23 -7.87
N GLY A 191 -4.94 -10.24 -8.71
CA GLY A 191 -5.40 -11.61 -8.44
C GLY A 191 -4.28 -12.60 -8.15
N GLY A 192 -3.01 -12.22 -8.36
CA GLY A 192 -1.83 -13.07 -8.13
C GLY A 192 -1.85 -14.40 -8.90
N GLY A 193 -2.66 -14.54 -9.94
CA GLY A 193 -2.91 -15.82 -10.62
C GLY A 193 -3.80 -16.80 -9.83
N ARG A 194 -4.26 -16.42 -8.63
CA ARG A 194 -5.13 -17.22 -7.74
C ARG A 194 -6.61 -16.88 -7.90
N ALA A 195 -6.91 -15.64 -8.27
CA ALA A 195 -8.27 -15.17 -8.52
C ALA A 195 -8.39 -14.49 -9.88
N ARG A 196 -9.62 -14.41 -10.40
CA ARG A 196 -9.90 -13.72 -11.66
C ARG A 196 -9.75 -12.22 -11.49
N ALA A 197 -8.79 -11.64 -12.18
CA ALA A 197 -8.46 -10.22 -12.16
C ALA A 197 -8.06 -9.73 -13.56
N ALA A 198 -8.11 -8.43 -13.77
CA ALA A 198 -7.59 -7.82 -14.99
C ALA A 198 -6.05 -7.94 -15.01
N ARG A 199 -5.50 -8.68 -15.98
CA ARG A 199 -4.05 -8.87 -16.11
C ARG A 199 -3.30 -7.59 -16.46
N ASN A 200 -3.98 -6.65 -17.11
CA ASN A 200 -3.43 -5.33 -17.46
C ASN A 200 -4.27 -4.24 -16.81
N PRO A 201 -3.67 -3.10 -16.45
CA PRO A 201 -4.40 -1.97 -15.93
C PRO A 201 -5.49 -1.47 -16.91
N VAL A 202 -6.68 -1.21 -16.40
CA VAL A 202 -7.79 -0.61 -17.17
C VAL A 202 -7.61 0.89 -17.13
N ARG A 203 -7.54 1.54 -18.31
CA ARG A 203 -7.25 2.98 -18.44
C ARG A 203 -8.40 3.74 -19.05
N GLY A 204 -8.66 4.93 -18.52
CA GLY A 204 -9.66 5.88 -18.99
C GLY A 204 -11.04 5.70 -18.34
N GLY A 205 -11.73 6.82 -18.06
CA GLY A 205 -12.95 6.85 -17.28
C GLY A 205 -14.05 5.92 -17.79
N ASP A 206 -14.28 5.89 -19.10
CA ASP A 206 -15.32 5.04 -19.71
C ASP A 206 -15.04 3.54 -19.55
N ARG A 207 -13.78 3.13 -19.68
CA ARG A 207 -13.41 1.71 -19.55
C ARG A 207 -13.46 1.26 -18.11
N VAL A 208 -13.01 2.12 -17.18
CA VAL A 208 -13.05 1.85 -15.74
C VAL A 208 -14.51 1.79 -15.27
N ALA A 209 -15.36 2.72 -15.68
CA ALA A 209 -16.80 2.71 -15.37
C ALA A 209 -17.47 1.41 -15.82
N ARG A 210 -17.27 1.00 -17.10
CA ARG A 210 -17.81 -0.26 -17.62
C ARG A 210 -17.24 -1.49 -16.93
N PHE A 211 -15.97 -1.47 -16.54
CA PHE A 211 -15.33 -2.57 -15.82
C PHE A 211 -16.00 -2.81 -14.47
N PHE A 212 -16.17 -1.76 -13.67
CA PHE A 212 -16.77 -1.89 -12.33
C PHE A 212 -18.27 -2.14 -12.40
N ALA A 213 -19.01 -1.45 -13.27
CA ALA A 213 -20.43 -1.74 -13.49
C ALA A 213 -20.65 -3.20 -13.93
N GLY A 214 -19.86 -3.71 -14.88
CA GLY A 214 -19.99 -5.09 -15.38
C GLY A 214 -19.75 -6.17 -14.31
N ILE A 215 -18.87 -5.89 -13.34
CA ILE A 215 -18.62 -6.80 -12.22
C ILE A 215 -19.75 -6.73 -11.20
N HIS A 216 -20.15 -5.52 -10.80
CA HIS A 216 -21.03 -5.31 -9.65
C HIS A 216 -22.52 -5.48 -9.97
N THR A 217 -22.98 -5.08 -11.18
CA THR A 217 -24.38 -5.21 -11.59
C THR A 217 -24.82 -6.67 -11.65
N ARG A 218 -23.94 -7.56 -12.13
CA ARG A 218 -24.26 -8.99 -12.27
C ARG A 218 -24.46 -9.68 -10.92
N HIS A 219 -23.70 -9.29 -9.90
CA HIS A 219 -23.64 -10.01 -8.62
C HIS A 219 -24.21 -9.22 -7.45
N ARG A 220 -24.39 -7.90 -7.58
CA ARG A 220 -24.84 -6.98 -6.53
C ARG A 220 -24.21 -7.26 -5.16
N PRO A 221 -22.87 -7.32 -5.07
CA PRO A 221 -22.21 -7.75 -3.84
C PRO A 221 -22.49 -6.79 -2.70
N GLY A 222 -22.53 -7.33 -1.48
CA GLY A 222 -22.46 -6.53 -0.27
C GLY A 222 -21.07 -5.92 -0.11
N TYR A 223 -20.98 -4.78 0.55
CA TYR A 223 -19.72 -4.16 0.90
C TYR A 223 -19.77 -3.54 2.29
N GLU A 224 -18.62 -3.44 2.90
CA GLU A 224 -18.39 -2.76 4.16
C GLU A 224 -17.35 -1.64 3.95
N LEU A 225 -17.68 -0.42 4.41
CA LEU A 225 -16.74 0.70 4.39
C LEU A 225 -15.80 0.56 5.57
N VAL A 226 -14.52 0.53 5.30
CA VAL A 226 -13.45 0.35 6.29
C VAL A 226 -12.30 1.30 6.01
N GLU A 227 -11.45 1.50 6.99
CA GLU A 227 -10.18 2.18 6.74
C GLU A 227 -9.11 1.13 6.39
N LEU A 228 -8.57 1.21 5.18
CA LEU A 228 -7.50 0.36 4.69
C LEU A 228 -6.24 1.20 4.45
N ASN A 229 -5.13 0.77 5.03
CA ASN A 229 -3.85 1.46 4.81
C ASN A 229 -3.92 2.97 5.13
N GLY A 230 -4.62 3.36 6.19
CA GLY A 230 -4.76 4.75 6.62
C GLY A 230 -5.70 5.61 5.77
N ALA A 231 -6.40 5.04 4.79
CA ALA A 231 -7.33 5.74 3.90
C ALA A 231 -8.70 5.05 3.86
N PRO A 232 -9.79 5.78 3.52
CA PRO A 232 -11.07 5.16 3.25
C PRO A 232 -10.97 4.10 2.16
N GLY A 233 -11.55 2.94 2.42
CA GLY A 233 -11.59 1.80 1.53
C GLY A 233 -12.85 0.97 1.74
N ALA A 234 -13.00 -0.10 0.99
CA ALA A 234 -14.11 -1.02 1.14
C ALA A 234 -13.64 -2.47 1.05
N VAL A 235 -14.29 -3.34 1.84
CA VAL A 235 -14.25 -4.79 1.65
C VAL A 235 -15.55 -5.20 0.96
N ILE A 236 -15.43 -5.90 -0.16
CA ILE A 236 -16.54 -6.29 -1.03
C ILE A 236 -16.63 -7.82 -1.00
N ALA A 237 -17.83 -8.35 -0.77
CA ALA A 237 -18.11 -9.78 -0.76
C ALA A 237 -18.52 -10.26 -2.16
N LEU A 238 -17.53 -10.63 -3.00
CA LEU A 238 -17.78 -11.13 -4.36
C LEU A 238 -16.84 -12.29 -4.69
N ASN A 239 -17.36 -13.53 -4.67
CA ASN A 239 -16.56 -14.75 -4.85
C ASN A 239 -15.35 -14.83 -3.89
N GLY A 240 -15.56 -14.40 -2.67
CA GLY A 240 -14.54 -14.16 -1.65
C GLY A 240 -14.37 -12.67 -1.35
N PRO A 241 -13.58 -12.32 -0.34
CA PRO A 241 -13.31 -10.93 0.01
C PRO A 241 -12.50 -10.25 -1.10
N GLN A 242 -12.79 -8.96 -1.32
CA GLN A 242 -12.02 -8.08 -2.19
C GLN A 242 -11.79 -6.78 -1.45
N ALA A 243 -10.61 -6.20 -1.56
CA ALA A 243 -10.29 -4.92 -0.95
C ALA A 243 -10.16 -3.85 -2.03
N LEU A 244 -10.88 -2.75 -1.88
CA LEU A 244 -10.88 -1.62 -2.80
C LEU A 244 -10.42 -0.36 -2.10
N THR A 245 -9.48 0.36 -2.72
CA THR A 245 -9.02 1.69 -2.30
C THR A 245 -8.85 2.61 -3.49
N PHE A 246 -8.80 3.93 -3.25
CA PHE A 246 -8.68 4.96 -4.28
C PHE A 246 -7.50 5.89 -4.03
N SER A 247 -7.03 6.52 -5.12
CA SER A 247 -6.42 7.83 -5.08
C SER A 247 -7.37 8.85 -5.67
N VAL A 248 -7.37 10.04 -5.10
CA VAL A 248 -8.23 11.13 -5.52
C VAL A 248 -7.36 12.33 -5.92
N ALA A 249 -7.76 13.02 -6.99
CA ALA A 249 -7.16 14.27 -7.44
C ALA A 249 -8.26 15.32 -7.61
N GLY A 250 -8.23 16.34 -6.74
CA GLY A 250 -9.36 17.26 -6.62
C GLY A 250 -10.60 16.53 -6.12
N ASP A 251 -11.68 16.58 -6.88
CA ASP A 251 -12.96 15.95 -6.61
C ASP A 251 -13.22 14.65 -7.42
N HIS A 252 -12.18 14.15 -8.13
CA HIS A 252 -12.29 12.98 -9.00
C HIS A 252 -11.34 11.85 -8.55
N ILE A 253 -11.78 10.61 -8.78
CA ILE A 253 -10.99 9.42 -8.56
C ILE A 253 -9.95 9.30 -9.68
N SER A 254 -8.66 9.39 -9.35
CA SER A 254 -7.54 9.31 -10.28
C SER A 254 -6.93 7.92 -10.43
N ALA A 255 -7.12 7.07 -9.40
CA ALA A 255 -6.63 5.69 -9.42
C ALA A 255 -7.53 4.78 -8.58
N VAL A 256 -7.72 3.53 -9.02
CA VAL A 256 -8.47 2.50 -8.30
C VAL A 256 -7.59 1.28 -8.12
N PHE A 257 -7.49 0.79 -6.89
CA PHE A 257 -6.72 -0.39 -6.51
C PHE A 257 -7.65 -1.46 -5.97
N LEU A 258 -7.76 -2.59 -6.67
CA LEU A 258 -8.61 -3.71 -6.32
C LEU A 258 -7.75 -4.95 -6.04
N VAL A 259 -7.64 -5.37 -4.80
CA VAL A 259 -6.98 -6.61 -4.42
C VAL A 259 -8.03 -7.70 -4.30
N VAL A 260 -7.87 -8.76 -5.08
CA VAL A 260 -8.72 -9.96 -5.08
C VAL A 260 -7.91 -11.24 -4.83
N ASN A 261 -6.59 -11.13 -4.66
CA ASN A 261 -5.71 -12.25 -4.32
C ASN A 261 -6.02 -12.73 -2.90
N PRO A 262 -6.52 -13.98 -2.71
CA PRO A 262 -6.92 -14.48 -1.40
C PRO A 262 -5.73 -14.58 -0.41
N GLU A 263 -4.51 -14.81 -0.90
CA GLU A 263 -3.32 -14.88 -0.05
C GLU A 263 -3.03 -13.52 0.62
N LYS A 264 -3.31 -12.41 -0.09
CA LYS A 264 -3.14 -11.04 0.43
C LYS A 264 -4.30 -10.55 1.31
N LEU A 265 -5.42 -11.23 1.26
CA LEU A 265 -6.64 -10.86 1.98
C LEU A 265 -6.83 -11.66 3.27
N ALA A 266 -6.03 -12.70 3.50
CA ALA A 266 -6.13 -13.60 4.65
C ALA A 266 -6.00 -12.86 6.00
N GLY A 267 -5.18 -11.80 6.05
CA GLY A 267 -4.96 -10.99 7.26
C GLY A 267 -6.02 -9.92 7.54
N LEU A 268 -6.98 -9.68 6.63
CA LEU A 268 -7.98 -8.62 6.83
C LEU A 268 -8.98 -8.92 7.95
N GLY A 269 -9.17 -10.19 8.34
CA GLY A 269 -10.05 -10.59 9.46
C GLY A 269 -11.54 -10.19 9.29
N LEU A 270 -11.88 -9.50 8.21
CA LEU A 270 -13.17 -8.94 7.91
C LEU A 270 -13.78 -9.74 6.76
N LEU A 271 -14.51 -10.79 7.11
CA LEU A 271 -15.49 -11.36 6.20
C LEU A 271 -16.83 -10.74 6.58
N PRO A 272 -17.52 -10.00 5.70
CA PRO A 272 -18.92 -9.75 5.90
C PRO A 272 -19.60 -11.11 5.98
N SER A 273 -20.26 -11.37 7.10
CA SER A 273 -21.12 -12.55 7.27
C SER A 273 -22.06 -12.57 6.07
N ALA A 274 -21.97 -13.62 5.25
CA ALA A 274 -22.93 -13.88 4.21
C ALA A 274 -24.30 -14.04 4.89
N THR A 275 -25.13 -13.03 4.80
CA THR A 275 -26.57 -13.09 5.12
C THR A 275 -27.31 -13.23 3.81
#